data_64f57209f6eb032b492165789ad57187
#
_entry.id   64f57209f6eb032b492165789ad57187
#
_cell.length_a   1.000
_cell.length_b   1.000
_cell.length_c   1.000
_cell.angle_alpha   90.00
_cell.angle_beta   90.00
_cell.angle_gamma   90.00
#
_symmetry.space_group_name_H-M   'P 1'
#
loop_
_entity.id
_entity.type
_entity.pdbx_description
1 polymer ?
#
loop_
_entity_poly.entity_id
_entity_poly.type
_entity_poly.pdbx_seq_one_letter_code
_entity_poly.pdbx_strand_id
1 'polypeptide(L)'
;MGNIAAALGYGDDASFLKERSDVIKQNMISRLYDQNTGRFYDGLTEAGAVVNHCAQHATAFSLACGIYADQAMADRMSATIVADGTIRMSVYGSYFLLDGLYQSGSGTLARQFMSNPDTQYSSNSWAYMLKKLGATMSTEAWSPEAKGNMTFSHAWGSSPASQIVRGMFGIKPTAPGFSQFEVKVQPGGLTEGAVEIPTVKGTIPVSFRLAQDGVITVRVSVPANTQAQVLLPANADGSRSVTVNGTDTQAEVQQNFVKVSLGSGTYELVYDTGTAPDPSEITIPPVVNAEAYVGGLYFWQEPVTMDGVTCGTEGRGLSLNGLRFTLSGNGISGGISSSVNLIKNG
;
A
#
# COMPACT_ATOMS: atom_id res chain seq x y z
N MET A 1 20.09 10.78 -6.54
CA MET A 1 21.25 11.70 -6.58
C MET A 1 21.01 12.85 -7.55
N GLY A 2 20.66 12.62 -8.84
CA GLY A 2 20.44 13.69 -9.82
C GLY A 2 19.45 14.77 -9.39
N ASN A 3 18.31 14.37 -8.80
CA ASN A 3 17.33 15.34 -8.29
C ASN A 3 17.86 16.18 -7.11
N ILE A 4 18.74 15.62 -6.29
CA ILE A 4 19.40 16.35 -5.21
C ILE A 4 20.40 17.36 -5.79
N ALA A 5 21.21 16.94 -6.75
CA ALA A 5 22.15 17.83 -7.43
C ALA A 5 21.43 19.01 -8.11
N ALA A 6 20.33 18.72 -8.82
CA ALA A 6 19.47 19.76 -9.42
C ALA A 6 18.92 20.73 -8.38
N ALA A 7 18.39 20.25 -7.25
CA ALA A 7 17.85 21.07 -6.18
C ALA A 7 18.89 21.96 -5.51
N LEU A 8 20.16 21.53 -5.52
CA LEU A 8 21.30 22.28 -4.99
C LEU A 8 21.99 23.19 -6.03
N GLY A 9 21.48 23.21 -7.27
CA GLY A 9 22.04 24.04 -8.34
C GLY A 9 23.27 23.45 -9.07
N TYR A 10 23.61 22.19 -8.80
CA TYR A 10 24.70 21.47 -9.49
C TYR A 10 24.21 20.87 -10.80
N GLY A 11 24.04 21.72 -11.83
CA GLY A 11 23.42 21.35 -13.11
C GLY A 11 24.19 20.28 -13.89
N ASP A 12 25.50 20.37 -13.93
CA ASP A 12 26.36 19.41 -14.64
C ASP A 12 26.29 18.02 -13.98
N ASP A 13 26.38 17.96 -12.65
CA ASP A 13 26.25 16.72 -11.90
C ASP A 13 24.84 16.11 -12.06
N ALA A 14 23.80 16.95 -12.06
CA ALA A 14 22.43 16.50 -12.28
C ALA A 14 22.27 15.86 -13.67
N SER A 15 22.84 16.48 -14.70
CA SER A 15 22.81 16.00 -16.08
C SER A 15 23.59 14.68 -16.24
N PHE A 16 24.80 14.63 -15.71
CA PHE A 16 25.62 13.41 -15.70
C PHE A 16 24.93 12.24 -15.00
N LEU A 17 24.36 12.48 -13.82
CA LEU A 17 23.69 11.44 -13.04
C LEU A 17 22.41 10.97 -13.73
N LYS A 18 21.69 11.87 -14.41
CA LYS A 18 20.52 11.50 -15.20
C LYS A 18 20.91 10.62 -16.38
N GLU A 19 21.88 11.02 -17.17
CA GLU A 19 22.39 10.24 -18.31
C GLU A 19 22.84 8.86 -17.85
N ARG A 20 23.58 8.78 -16.75
CA ARG A 20 24.04 7.51 -16.18
C ARG A 20 22.85 6.60 -15.79
N SER A 21 21.81 7.18 -15.17
CA SER A 21 20.59 6.47 -14.82
C SER A 21 19.86 5.92 -16.05
N ASP A 22 19.74 6.74 -17.11
CA ASP A 22 19.09 6.36 -18.36
C ASP A 22 19.85 5.21 -19.06
N VAL A 23 21.18 5.26 -19.08
CA VAL A 23 22.02 4.18 -19.63
C VAL A 23 21.84 2.88 -18.82
N ILE A 24 21.81 2.95 -17.49
CA ILE A 24 21.59 1.78 -16.64
C ILE A 24 20.20 1.20 -16.93
N LYS A 25 19.16 2.03 -16.94
CA LYS A 25 17.78 1.61 -17.25
C LYS A 25 17.72 0.87 -18.59
N GLN A 26 18.27 1.45 -19.65
CA GLN A 26 18.28 0.84 -20.98
C GLN A 26 19.01 -0.50 -21.02
N ASN A 27 20.17 -0.59 -20.36
CA ASN A 27 20.94 -1.83 -20.28
C ASN A 27 20.20 -2.92 -19.47
N MET A 28 19.54 -2.56 -18.37
CA MET A 28 18.76 -3.51 -17.60
C MET A 28 17.59 -4.06 -18.44
N ILE A 29 16.84 -3.19 -19.12
CA ILE A 29 15.73 -3.62 -19.98
C ILE A 29 16.23 -4.52 -21.10
N SER A 30 17.28 -4.13 -21.83
CA SER A 30 17.76 -4.87 -22.99
C SER A 30 18.44 -6.20 -22.66
N ARG A 31 19.04 -6.33 -21.49
CA ARG A 31 19.86 -7.48 -21.12
C ARG A 31 19.23 -8.41 -20.10
N LEU A 32 18.34 -7.90 -19.26
CA LEU A 32 17.80 -8.66 -18.13
C LEU A 32 16.29 -8.87 -18.21
N TYR A 33 15.55 -8.11 -19.02
CA TYR A 33 14.10 -8.33 -19.14
C TYR A 33 13.79 -9.50 -20.09
N ASP A 34 13.09 -10.50 -19.57
CA ASP A 34 12.57 -11.58 -20.38
C ASP A 34 11.17 -11.24 -20.92
N GLN A 35 11.09 -11.00 -22.21
CA GLN A 35 9.83 -10.67 -22.89
C GLN A 35 8.82 -11.82 -22.88
N ASN A 36 9.25 -13.07 -22.73
CA ASN A 36 8.34 -14.21 -22.72
C ASN A 36 7.61 -14.32 -21.38
N THR A 37 8.32 -14.13 -20.29
CA THR A 37 7.76 -14.24 -18.93
C THR A 37 7.29 -12.92 -18.35
N GLY A 38 7.74 -11.77 -18.87
CA GLY A 38 7.46 -10.46 -18.30
C GLY A 38 8.23 -10.16 -17.01
N ARG A 39 9.35 -10.85 -16.76
CA ARG A 39 10.15 -10.76 -15.55
C ARG A 39 11.56 -10.28 -15.85
N PHE A 40 12.25 -9.81 -14.82
CA PHE A 40 13.67 -9.57 -14.86
C PHE A 40 14.44 -10.78 -14.34
N TYR A 41 15.48 -11.18 -15.06
CA TYR A 41 16.49 -12.10 -14.55
C TYR A 41 17.26 -11.45 -13.38
N ASP A 42 17.75 -12.27 -12.46
CA ASP A 42 18.46 -11.79 -11.27
C ASP A 42 19.77 -11.08 -11.59
N GLY A 43 20.40 -11.40 -12.72
CA GLY A 43 21.63 -10.78 -13.12
C GLY A 43 22.33 -11.51 -14.27
N LEU A 44 23.59 -11.17 -14.45
CA LEU A 44 24.48 -11.77 -15.44
C LEU A 44 25.57 -12.56 -14.72
N THR A 45 26.00 -13.65 -15.33
CA THR A 45 27.22 -14.37 -14.95
C THR A 45 28.46 -13.52 -15.29
N GLU A 46 29.63 -13.90 -14.79
CA GLU A 46 30.89 -13.25 -15.14
C GLU A 46 31.17 -13.28 -16.65
N ALA A 47 30.74 -14.31 -17.36
CA ALA A 47 30.80 -14.42 -18.81
C ALA A 47 29.76 -13.56 -19.56
N GLY A 48 28.88 -12.83 -18.86
CA GLY A 48 27.87 -11.96 -19.43
C GLY A 48 26.59 -12.66 -19.88
N ALA A 49 26.43 -13.95 -19.62
CA ALA A 49 25.18 -14.68 -19.85
C ALA A 49 24.17 -14.39 -18.74
N VAL A 50 22.86 -14.44 -19.04
CA VAL A 50 21.83 -14.29 -18.03
C VAL A 50 21.86 -15.46 -17.03
N VAL A 51 21.68 -15.14 -15.76
CA VAL A 51 21.38 -16.15 -14.73
C VAL A 51 19.95 -16.64 -14.97
N ASN A 52 19.76 -17.93 -15.23
CA ASN A 52 18.45 -18.51 -15.55
C ASN A 52 17.57 -18.64 -14.28
N HIS A 53 17.33 -17.51 -13.63
CA HIS A 53 16.46 -17.37 -12.46
C HIS A 53 15.86 -15.95 -12.43
N CYS A 54 14.58 -15.85 -12.08
CA CYS A 54 13.82 -14.60 -12.00
C CYS A 54 13.16 -14.48 -10.64
N ALA A 55 13.87 -13.99 -9.64
CA ALA A 55 13.29 -13.72 -8.34
C ALA A 55 12.20 -12.61 -8.44
N GLN A 56 11.16 -12.70 -7.63
CA GLN A 56 10.16 -11.63 -7.54
C GLN A 56 10.81 -10.28 -7.22
N HIS A 57 11.92 -10.28 -6.45
CA HIS A 57 12.71 -9.11 -6.09
C HIS A 57 13.20 -8.34 -7.32
N ALA A 58 13.76 -9.02 -8.32
CA ALA A 58 14.32 -8.38 -9.51
C ALA A 58 13.25 -7.57 -10.26
N THR A 59 12.06 -8.14 -10.42
CA THR A 59 10.94 -7.47 -11.08
C THR A 59 10.34 -6.37 -10.21
N ALA A 60 10.15 -6.60 -8.90
CA ALA A 60 9.60 -5.62 -7.97
C ALA A 60 10.48 -4.38 -7.82
N PHE A 61 11.80 -4.55 -7.67
CA PHE A 61 12.75 -3.44 -7.62
C PHE A 61 12.81 -2.67 -8.94
N SER A 62 12.72 -3.38 -10.06
CA SER A 62 12.68 -2.73 -11.37
C SER A 62 11.43 -1.85 -11.53
N LEU A 63 10.26 -2.32 -11.10
CA LEU A 63 9.04 -1.49 -11.05
C LEU A 63 9.22 -0.27 -10.13
N ALA A 64 9.70 -0.46 -8.90
CA ALA A 64 9.89 0.60 -7.93
C ALA A 64 10.90 1.68 -8.40
N CYS A 65 11.89 1.28 -9.21
CA CYS A 65 12.87 2.18 -9.80
C CYS A 65 12.45 2.75 -11.17
N GLY A 66 11.25 2.43 -11.67
CA GLY A 66 10.77 2.88 -12.97
C GLY A 66 11.54 2.29 -14.15
N ILE A 67 12.11 1.09 -14.00
CA ILE A 67 12.89 0.38 -15.03
C ILE A 67 11.92 -0.41 -15.92
N TYR A 68 11.21 0.30 -16.76
CA TYR A 68 10.34 -0.22 -17.83
C TYR A 68 10.32 0.78 -18.98
N ALA A 69 10.06 0.29 -20.18
CA ALA A 69 10.07 1.13 -21.38
C ALA A 69 8.79 1.97 -21.50
N ASP A 70 7.66 1.36 -21.20
CA ASP A 70 6.33 1.92 -21.33
C ASP A 70 5.35 1.31 -20.32
N GLN A 71 4.10 1.79 -20.33
CA GLN A 71 3.06 1.32 -19.41
C GLN A 71 2.71 -0.16 -19.66
N ALA A 72 2.70 -0.62 -20.91
CA ALA A 72 2.37 -2.01 -21.22
C ALA A 72 3.40 -2.98 -20.61
N MET A 73 4.67 -2.61 -20.60
CA MET A 73 5.72 -3.37 -19.89
C MET A 73 5.50 -3.36 -18.38
N ALA A 74 5.17 -2.21 -17.80
CA ALA A 74 4.90 -2.09 -16.36
C ALA A 74 3.68 -2.94 -15.94
N ASP A 75 2.60 -2.90 -16.71
CA ASP A 75 1.39 -3.69 -16.47
C ASP A 75 1.68 -5.19 -16.52
N ARG A 76 2.49 -5.61 -17.51
CA ARG A 76 2.91 -7.00 -17.64
C ARG A 76 3.79 -7.46 -16.46
N MET A 77 4.73 -6.63 -16.01
CA MET A 77 5.55 -6.90 -14.83
C MET A 77 4.67 -7.04 -13.57
N SER A 78 3.70 -6.13 -13.39
CA SER A 78 2.74 -6.19 -12.28
C SER A 78 1.91 -7.47 -12.33
N ALA A 79 1.40 -7.85 -13.50
CA ALA A 79 0.63 -9.08 -13.67
C ALA A 79 1.44 -10.34 -13.31
N THR A 80 2.74 -10.39 -13.63
CA THR A 80 3.58 -11.55 -13.26
C THR A 80 3.86 -11.62 -11.77
N ILE A 81 3.99 -10.49 -11.09
CA ILE A 81 4.11 -10.43 -9.62
C ILE A 81 2.87 -11.03 -8.96
N VAL A 82 1.69 -10.65 -9.46
CA VAL A 82 0.41 -11.17 -8.96
C VAL A 82 0.22 -12.65 -9.25
N ALA A 83 0.63 -13.10 -10.44
CA ALA A 83 0.59 -14.52 -10.80
C ALA A 83 1.42 -15.44 -9.87
N ASP A 84 2.36 -14.88 -9.11
CA ASP A 84 3.04 -15.60 -8.03
C ASP A 84 2.09 -15.97 -6.87
N GLY A 85 0.94 -15.33 -6.77
CA GLY A 85 -0.11 -15.60 -5.77
C GLY A 85 0.27 -15.24 -4.33
N THR A 86 1.52 -14.88 -4.07
CA THR A 86 2.05 -14.56 -2.74
C THR A 86 3.23 -13.62 -2.83
N ILE A 87 3.50 -12.92 -1.73
CA ILE A 87 4.73 -12.14 -1.56
C ILE A 87 5.88 -13.12 -1.30
N ARG A 88 6.92 -13.07 -2.15
CA ARG A 88 8.13 -13.89 -2.02
C ARG A 88 9.33 -13.11 -1.49
N MET A 89 9.09 -11.92 -0.97
CA MET A 89 10.08 -11.03 -0.39
C MET A 89 9.96 -11.03 1.13
N SER A 90 10.99 -10.58 1.82
CA SER A 90 10.90 -10.31 3.26
C SER A 90 9.89 -9.22 3.57
N VAL A 91 9.44 -9.12 4.81
CA VAL A 91 8.45 -8.13 5.25
C VAL A 91 8.88 -6.71 4.88
N TYR A 92 10.13 -6.34 5.15
CA TYR A 92 10.64 -5.01 4.80
C TYR A 92 10.94 -4.85 3.29
N GLY A 93 11.37 -5.92 2.62
CA GLY A 93 11.57 -5.92 1.16
C GLY A 93 10.28 -5.67 0.38
N SER A 94 9.14 -6.07 0.93
CA SER A 94 7.82 -5.85 0.36
C SER A 94 7.41 -4.38 0.24
N TYR A 95 8.14 -3.46 0.90
CA TYR A 95 8.01 -2.03 0.65
C TYR A 95 8.19 -1.70 -0.84
N PHE A 96 9.24 -2.24 -1.46
CA PHE A 96 9.54 -1.99 -2.87
C PHE A 96 8.53 -2.66 -3.82
N LEU A 97 7.97 -3.81 -3.41
CA LEU A 97 6.90 -4.44 -4.18
C LEU A 97 5.66 -3.55 -4.21
N LEU A 98 5.21 -3.07 -3.06
CA LEU A 98 4.07 -2.16 -2.98
C LEU A 98 4.34 -0.83 -3.68
N ASP A 99 5.52 -0.25 -3.47
CA ASP A 99 5.92 1.01 -4.11
C ASP A 99 5.92 0.86 -5.65
N GLY A 100 6.47 -0.23 -6.17
CA GLY A 100 6.49 -0.51 -7.60
C GLY A 100 5.09 -0.66 -8.18
N LEU A 101 4.20 -1.38 -7.52
CA LEU A 101 2.81 -1.55 -7.94
C LEU A 101 2.05 -0.22 -7.95
N TYR A 102 2.22 0.62 -6.93
CA TYR A 102 1.58 1.95 -6.94
C TYR A 102 2.19 2.90 -7.97
N GLN A 103 3.49 2.84 -8.21
CA GLN A 103 4.13 3.66 -9.24
C GLN A 103 3.66 3.27 -10.65
N SER A 104 3.50 1.98 -10.92
CA SER A 104 3.01 1.47 -12.20
C SER A 104 1.51 1.70 -12.44
N GLY A 105 0.77 2.22 -11.44
CA GLY A 105 -0.67 2.40 -11.54
C GLY A 105 -1.49 1.17 -11.15
N SER A 106 -0.85 0.16 -10.56
CA SER A 106 -1.47 -1.11 -10.16
C SER A 106 -1.96 -1.08 -8.70
N GLY A 107 -2.64 0.00 -8.30
CA GLY A 107 -3.06 0.24 -6.91
C GLY A 107 -4.00 -0.84 -6.35
N THR A 108 -4.88 -1.43 -7.17
CA THR A 108 -5.74 -2.54 -6.76
C THR A 108 -4.91 -3.74 -6.32
N LEU A 109 -3.88 -4.10 -7.08
CA LEU A 109 -2.99 -5.21 -6.76
C LEU A 109 -2.16 -4.94 -5.49
N ALA A 110 -1.68 -3.70 -5.33
CA ALA A 110 -0.96 -3.30 -4.12
C ALA A 110 -1.84 -3.44 -2.87
N ARG A 111 -3.11 -3.00 -2.96
CA ARG A 111 -4.08 -3.17 -1.87
C ARG A 111 -4.36 -4.65 -1.58
N GLN A 112 -4.55 -5.47 -2.61
CA GLN A 112 -4.78 -6.90 -2.46
C GLN A 112 -3.65 -7.57 -1.67
N PHE A 113 -2.39 -7.28 -1.99
CA PHE A 113 -1.25 -7.80 -1.22
C PHE A 113 -1.24 -7.34 0.24
N MET A 114 -1.67 -6.12 0.54
CA MET A 114 -1.76 -5.64 1.91
C MET A 114 -2.90 -6.30 2.70
N SER A 115 -4.06 -6.47 2.07
CA SER A 115 -5.30 -6.88 2.73
C SER A 115 -5.75 -8.31 2.41
N ASN A 116 -4.97 -9.08 1.64
CA ASN A 116 -5.35 -10.41 1.20
C ASN A 116 -5.80 -11.28 2.39
N PRO A 117 -7.10 -11.62 2.47
CA PRO A 117 -7.63 -12.41 3.56
C PRO A 117 -7.29 -13.90 3.42
N ASP A 118 -6.87 -14.33 2.23
CA ASP A 118 -6.58 -15.73 1.96
C ASP A 118 -5.24 -16.15 2.58
N THR A 119 -5.33 -16.45 3.86
CA THR A 119 -4.21 -17.02 4.62
C THR A 119 -4.06 -18.53 4.40
N GLN A 120 -4.91 -19.13 3.57
CA GLN A 120 -4.89 -20.58 3.33
C GLN A 120 -3.65 -21.02 2.55
N TYR A 121 -3.20 -20.18 1.61
CA TYR A 121 -2.11 -20.52 0.69
C TYR A 121 -0.79 -19.81 1.03
N SER A 122 -0.80 -18.80 1.89
CA SER A 122 0.42 -18.08 2.23
C SER A 122 0.35 -17.38 3.58
N SER A 123 1.40 -17.55 4.37
CA SER A 123 1.65 -16.73 5.57
C SER A 123 2.20 -15.34 5.24
N ASN A 124 2.55 -15.06 3.97
CA ASN A 124 3.27 -13.85 3.57
C ASN A 124 2.28 -12.71 3.25
N SER A 125 1.57 -12.23 4.27
CA SER A 125 0.69 -11.07 4.19
C SER A 125 0.53 -10.38 5.54
N TRP A 126 0.23 -9.09 5.55
CA TRP A 126 -0.11 -8.36 6.78
C TRP A 126 -1.43 -8.85 7.39
N ALA A 127 -2.37 -9.30 6.55
CA ALA A 127 -3.59 -9.94 7.05
C ALA A 127 -3.29 -11.20 7.86
N TYR A 128 -2.28 -12.00 7.50
CA TYR A 128 -1.82 -13.13 8.29
C TYR A 128 -1.27 -12.68 9.65
N MET A 129 -0.42 -11.65 9.68
CA MET A 129 0.11 -11.12 10.93
C MET A 129 -1.01 -10.74 11.91
N LEU A 130 -2.04 -10.03 11.41
CA LEU A 130 -3.15 -9.56 12.23
C LEU A 130 -4.10 -10.69 12.63
N LYS A 131 -4.52 -11.52 11.66
CA LYS A 131 -5.63 -12.47 11.85
C LYS A 131 -5.19 -13.83 12.39
N LYS A 132 -3.97 -14.28 12.07
CA LYS A 132 -3.45 -15.59 12.50
C LYS A 132 -2.43 -15.51 13.61
N LEU A 133 -1.49 -14.56 13.53
CA LEU A 133 -0.51 -14.38 14.60
C LEU A 133 -1.05 -13.53 15.75
N GLY A 134 -2.17 -12.81 15.56
CA GLY A 134 -2.70 -11.88 16.55
C GLY A 134 -1.75 -10.72 16.87
N ALA A 135 -0.90 -10.35 15.90
CA ALA A 135 0.07 -9.29 16.08
C ALA A 135 -0.64 -7.93 16.15
N THR A 136 -0.28 -7.12 17.13
CA THR A 136 -0.80 -5.74 17.31
C THR A 136 0.11 -4.70 16.65
N MET A 137 1.31 -5.11 16.26
CA MET A 137 2.28 -4.33 15.49
C MET A 137 2.82 -5.20 14.35
N SER A 138 3.47 -4.56 13.38
CA SER A 138 4.16 -5.30 12.31
C SER A 138 5.27 -6.17 12.88
N THR A 139 5.36 -7.39 12.37
CA THR A 139 6.35 -8.38 12.75
C THR A 139 7.61 -8.28 11.89
N GLU A 140 8.72 -8.79 12.40
CA GLU A 140 10.02 -8.80 11.71
C GLU A 140 10.05 -9.75 10.50
N ALA A 141 9.32 -10.84 10.59
CA ALA A 141 9.16 -11.84 9.54
C ALA A 141 7.67 -12.17 9.35
N TRP A 142 7.34 -12.86 8.27
CA TRP A 142 5.94 -13.21 7.97
C TRP A 142 5.35 -14.19 8.97
N SER A 143 6.17 -15.11 9.49
CA SER A 143 5.72 -16.10 10.47
C SER A 143 6.88 -16.60 11.34
N PRO A 144 6.58 -17.22 12.50
CA PRO A 144 7.61 -17.87 13.33
C PRO A 144 8.36 -19.00 12.61
N GLU A 145 7.73 -19.68 11.65
CA GLU A 145 8.36 -20.73 10.83
C GLU A 145 9.42 -20.12 9.90
N ALA A 146 9.19 -18.90 9.40
CA ALA A 146 10.17 -18.19 8.58
C ALA A 146 11.35 -17.68 9.40
N LYS A 147 11.12 -17.31 10.68
CA LYS A 147 12.17 -16.85 11.59
C LYS A 147 11.76 -17.12 13.05
N GLY A 148 12.29 -18.20 13.64
CA GLY A 148 11.89 -18.66 14.96
C GLY A 148 12.13 -17.69 16.12
N ASN A 149 13.04 -16.72 15.97
CA ASN A 149 13.33 -15.67 16.96
C ASN A 149 12.86 -14.29 16.51
N MET A 150 11.83 -14.23 15.64
CA MET A 150 11.31 -12.94 15.17
C MET A 150 10.72 -12.09 16.28
N THR A 151 10.79 -10.77 16.14
CA THR A 151 10.12 -9.83 17.04
C THR A 151 8.73 -9.50 16.51
N PHE A 152 7.78 -9.26 17.43
CA PHE A 152 6.40 -8.84 17.16
C PHE A 152 6.23 -7.31 17.22
N SER A 153 7.30 -6.57 17.26
CA SER A 153 7.33 -5.10 17.24
C SER A 153 8.50 -4.65 16.38
N HIS A 154 8.26 -4.56 15.05
CA HIS A 154 9.33 -4.30 14.09
C HIS A 154 8.90 -3.28 13.05
N ALA A 155 9.40 -2.05 13.17
CA ALA A 155 9.01 -0.92 12.34
C ALA A 155 9.22 -1.17 10.83
N TRP A 156 10.22 -1.96 10.44
CA TRP A 156 10.48 -2.29 9.03
C TRP A 156 9.36 -3.09 8.37
N GLY A 157 8.52 -3.72 9.16
CA GLY A 157 7.33 -4.41 8.68
C GLY A 157 6.15 -3.48 8.37
N SER A 158 6.24 -2.18 8.67
CA SER A 158 5.12 -1.23 8.58
C SER A 158 4.99 -0.57 7.20
N SER A 159 5.48 -1.18 6.13
CA SER A 159 5.38 -0.62 4.78
C SER A 159 3.95 -0.20 4.35
N PRO A 160 2.84 -0.89 4.73
CA PRO A 160 1.50 -0.42 4.44
C PRO A 160 1.21 0.99 4.95
N ALA A 161 1.68 1.35 6.14
CA ALA A 161 1.44 2.69 6.70
C ALA A 161 2.04 3.80 5.80
N SER A 162 3.24 3.57 5.26
CA SER A 162 3.86 4.48 4.29
C SER A 162 3.16 4.41 2.92
N GLN A 163 2.80 3.22 2.45
CA GLN A 163 2.25 3.01 1.11
C GLN A 163 0.78 3.42 0.99
N ILE A 164 0.01 3.46 2.07
CA ILE A 164 -1.31 4.09 2.06
C ILE A 164 -1.16 5.57 1.71
N VAL A 165 -0.24 6.29 2.36
CA VAL A 165 -0.03 7.72 2.10
C VAL A 165 0.60 7.96 0.74
N ARG A 166 1.74 7.32 0.47
CA ARG A 166 2.56 7.59 -0.72
C ARG A 166 2.09 6.86 -1.98
N GLY A 167 1.36 5.77 -1.82
CA GLY A 167 0.87 4.94 -2.91
C GLY A 167 -0.62 5.12 -3.15
N MET A 168 -1.49 4.76 -2.20
CA MET A 168 -2.94 4.81 -2.38
C MET A 168 -3.46 6.24 -2.55
N PHE A 169 -3.04 7.17 -1.68
CA PHE A 169 -3.34 8.61 -1.84
C PHE A 169 -2.32 9.31 -2.74
N GLY A 170 -1.14 8.72 -2.93
CA GLY A 170 -0.10 9.23 -3.83
C GLY A 170 0.46 10.57 -3.44
N ILE A 171 0.46 10.93 -2.14
CA ILE A 171 0.94 12.24 -1.69
C ILE A 171 2.47 12.22 -1.61
N LYS A 172 3.12 12.85 -2.58
CA LYS A 172 4.58 12.89 -2.70
C LYS A 172 5.07 14.30 -3.04
N PRO A 173 6.15 14.81 -2.40
CA PRO A 173 6.75 16.06 -2.86
C PRO A 173 7.38 15.84 -4.24
N THR A 174 7.13 16.78 -5.16
CA THR A 174 7.76 16.84 -6.49
C THR A 174 8.80 17.95 -6.58
N ALA A 175 8.82 18.84 -5.57
CA ALA A 175 9.85 19.85 -5.40
C ALA A 175 10.25 19.97 -3.90
N PRO A 176 11.47 20.49 -3.60
CA PRO A 176 11.96 20.65 -2.24
C PRO A 176 10.96 21.39 -1.33
N GLY A 177 10.84 20.90 -0.09
CA GLY A 177 10.01 21.51 0.94
C GLY A 177 8.50 21.49 0.65
N PHE A 178 8.01 20.54 -0.17
CA PHE A 178 6.60 20.49 -0.58
C PHE A 178 6.11 21.78 -1.28
N SER A 179 7.02 22.53 -1.92
CA SER A 179 6.60 23.68 -2.73
C SER A 179 5.75 23.25 -3.93
N GLN A 180 5.99 22.03 -4.43
CA GLN A 180 5.12 21.31 -5.34
C GLN A 180 4.97 19.87 -4.87
N PHE A 181 3.78 19.27 -5.07
CA PHE A 181 3.51 17.91 -4.69
C PHE A 181 2.49 17.25 -5.62
N GLU A 182 2.50 15.94 -5.64
CA GLU A 182 1.53 15.09 -6.33
C GLU A 182 0.50 14.54 -5.34
N VAL A 183 -0.73 14.35 -5.83
CA VAL A 183 -1.79 13.57 -5.21
C VAL A 183 -2.30 12.60 -6.27
N LYS A 184 -1.85 11.34 -6.22
CA LYS A 184 -2.19 10.30 -7.22
C LYS A 184 -3.10 9.26 -6.57
N VAL A 185 -4.41 9.49 -6.64
CA VAL A 185 -5.40 8.66 -5.95
C VAL A 185 -5.58 7.32 -6.66
N GLN A 186 -5.37 6.24 -5.93
CA GLN A 186 -5.56 4.86 -6.39
C GLN A 186 -6.39 4.09 -5.35
N PRO A 187 -7.73 4.15 -5.41
CA PRO A 187 -8.62 3.58 -4.39
C PRO A 187 -8.44 2.09 -4.15
N GLY A 188 -8.00 1.35 -5.17
CA GLY A 188 -7.78 -0.09 -5.07
C GLY A 188 -9.06 -0.89 -4.78
N GLY A 189 -10.22 -0.43 -5.24
CA GLY A 189 -11.52 -1.05 -4.97
C GLY A 189 -12.21 -0.52 -3.70
N LEU A 190 -11.58 0.33 -2.91
CA LEU A 190 -12.22 0.98 -1.76
C LEU A 190 -13.25 2.03 -2.22
N THR A 191 -14.35 2.14 -1.48
CA THR A 191 -15.40 3.12 -1.75
C THR A 191 -15.07 4.50 -1.22
N GLU A 192 -14.24 4.59 -0.17
CA GLU A 192 -13.84 5.86 0.43
C GLU A 192 -12.53 5.74 1.21
N GLY A 193 -11.88 6.87 1.41
CA GLY A 193 -10.71 6.99 2.24
C GLY A 193 -10.37 8.45 2.52
N ALA A 194 -9.67 8.69 3.63
CA ALA A 194 -9.20 10.03 3.99
C ALA A 194 -7.85 9.95 4.72
N VAL A 195 -7.03 10.98 4.51
CA VAL A 195 -5.74 11.13 5.18
C VAL A 195 -5.40 12.60 5.36
N GLU A 196 -4.65 12.92 6.41
CA GLU A 196 -4.08 14.24 6.64
C GLU A 196 -2.58 14.13 6.83
N ILE A 197 -1.82 14.83 6.02
CA ILE A 197 -0.35 14.75 6.04
C ILE A 197 0.22 16.10 6.50
N PRO A 198 0.93 16.11 7.65
CA PRO A 198 1.64 17.31 8.09
C PRO A 198 2.88 17.54 7.20
N THR A 199 3.04 18.76 6.73
CA THR A 199 4.20 19.20 5.96
C THR A 199 4.76 20.51 6.50
N VAL A 200 5.97 20.88 6.06
CA VAL A 200 6.57 22.19 6.39
C VAL A 200 5.78 23.38 5.79
N LYS A 201 4.83 23.13 4.89
CA LYS A 201 3.95 24.14 4.29
C LYS A 201 2.55 24.18 4.90
N GLY A 202 2.25 23.28 5.82
CA GLY A 202 0.94 23.07 6.42
C GLY A 202 0.43 21.66 6.18
N THR A 203 -0.73 21.37 6.75
CA THR A 203 -1.40 20.08 6.60
C THR A 203 -2.03 19.97 5.20
N ILE A 204 -1.89 18.79 4.59
CA ILE A 204 -2.52 18.44 3.32
C ILE A 204 -3.59 17.39 3.62
N PRO A 205 -4.86 17.73 3.81
CA PRO A 205 -5.96 16.79 3.86
C PRO A 205 -6.33 16.34 2.45
N VAL A 206 -6.49 15.05 2.27
CA VAL A 206 -6.99 14.42 1.03
C VAL A 206 -8.03 13.38 1.39
N SER A 207 -9.16 13.38 0.71
CA SER A 207 -10.14 12.32 0.80
C SER A 207 -10.65 11.93 -0.59
N PHE A 208 -11.12 10.70 -0.73
CA PHE A 208 -11.81 10.25 -1.92
C PHE A 208 -13.08 9.49 -1.56
N ARG A 209 -14.04 9.51 -2.48
CA ARG A 209 -15.22 8.66 -2.50
C ARG A 209 -15.44 8.16 -3.92
N LEU A 210 -15.52 6.84 -4.07
CA LEU A 210 -15.80 6.16 -5.34
C LEU A 210 -17.20 5.57 -5.26
N ALA A 211 -18.11 6.06 -6.09
CA ALA A 211 -19.49 5.61 -6.15
C ALA A 211 -19.63 4.34 -7.00
N GLN A 212 -20.77 3.66 -6.87
CA GLN A 212 -21.04 2.38 -7.56
C GLN A 212 -21.13 2.53 -9.09
N ASP A 213 -21.37 3.73 -9.59
CA ASP A 213 -21.37 4.08 -11.01
C ASP A 213 -19.98 4.41 -11.58
N GLY A 214 -18.94 4.32 -10.74
CA GLY A 214 -17.56 4.63 -11.15
C GLY A 214 -17.16 6.10 -10.99
N VAL A 215 -18.06 6.95 -10.52
CA VAL A 215 -17.73 8.37 -10.29
C VAL A 215 -16.91 8.52 -9.00
N ILE A 216 -15.70 9.07 -9.16
CA ILE A 216 -14.83 9.42 -8.03
C ILE A 216 -14.98 10.90 -7.69
N THR A 217 -15.13 11.17 -6.39
CA THR A 217 -15.02 12.52 -5.83
C THR A 217 -13.77 12.58 -4.98
N VAL A 218 -12.85 13.51 -5.29
CA VAL A 218 -11.62 13.74 -4.50
C VAL A 218 -11.68 15.15 -3.92
N ARG A 219 -11.44 15.27 -2.62
CA ARG A 219 -11.27 16.56 -1.94
C ARG A 219 -9.83 16.71 -1.51
N VAL A 220 -9.25 17.87 -1.79
CA VAL A 220 -7.87 18.21 -1.42
C VAL A 220 -7.76 19.67 -1.01
N SER A 221 -6.99 19.93 0.05
CA SER A 221 -6.57 21.30 0.38
C SER A 221 -5.09 21.46 0.10
N VAL A 222 -4.78 22.44 -0.74
CA VAL A 222 -3.43 22.80 -1.18
C VAL A 222 -2.97 23.99 -0.33
N PRO A 223 -1.93 23.84 0.51
CA PRO A 223 -1.45 24.90 1.40
C PRO A 223 -1.02 26.17 0.65
N ALA A 224 -0.98 27.28 1.35
CA ALA A 224 -0.53 28.56 0.80
C ALA A 224 0.89 28.46 0.22
N ASN A 225 1.12 29.11 -0.92
CA ASN A 225 2.39 29.12 -1.64
C ASN A 225 2.89 27.71 -2.05
N THR A 226 1.96 26.82 -2.36
CA THR A 226 2.25 25.51 -2.92
C THR A 226 1.42 25.23 -4.17
N GLN A 227 1.80 24.23 -4.94
CA GLN A 227 1.06 23.72 -6.08
C GLN A 227 0.90 22.21 -5.99
N ALA A 228 -0.26 21.70 -6.38
CA ALA A 228 -0.52 20.27 -6.44
C ALA A 228 -0.81 19.81 -7.88
N GLN A 229 -0.35 18.61 -8.21
CA GLN A 229 -0.82 17.87 -9.38
C GLN A 229 -1.70 16.72 -8.87
N VAL A 230 -2.99 16.78 -9.18
CA VAL A 230 -3.95 15.73 -8.81
C VAL A 230 -4.14 14.80 -10.01
N LEU A 231 -3.88 13.52 -9.78
CA LEU A 231 -4.01 12.45 -10.78
C LEU A 231 -5.13 11.51 -10.35
N LEU A 232 -6.08 11.27 -11.25
CA LEU A 232 -7.21 10.37 -11.07
C LEU A 232 -7.10 9.22 -12.09
N PRO A 233 -7.51 7.99 -11.75
CA PRO A 233 -7.48 6.87 -12.70
C PRO A 233 -8.25 7.23 -13.97
N ALA A 234 -7.61 7.11 -15.14
CA ALA A 234 -8.23 7.48 -16.41
C ALA A 234 -9.36 6.51 -16.78
N ASN A 235 -10.43 7.05 -17.36
CA ASN A 235 -11.47 6.26 -17.98
C ASN A 235 -10.96 5.62 -19.29
N ALA A 236 -11.32 4.38 -19.52
CA ALA A 236 -10.95 3.65 -20.73
C ALA A 236 -11.52 4.27 -22.01
N ASP A 237 -12.60 5.05 -21.93
CA ASP A 237 -13.19 5.77 -23.06
C ASP A 237 -12.38 6.99 -23.51
N GLY A 238 -11.33 7.37 -22.74
CA GLY A 238 -10.46 8.50 -23.01
C GLY A 238 -11.02 9.85 -22.58
N SER A 239 -12.09 9.90 -21.78
CA SER A 239 -12.65 11.14 -21.24
C SER A 239 -11.57 11.92 -20.44
N ARG A 240 -11.55 13.24 -20.62
CA ARG A 240 -10.63 14.18 -19.96
C ARG A 240 -11.33 15.29 -19.18
N SER A 241 -12.66 15.27 -19.17
CA SER A 241 -13.42 16.32 -18.47
C SER A 241 -13.50 16.00 -16.98
N VAL A 242 -12.80 16.77 -16.17
CA VAL A 242 -12.84 16.73 -14.71
C VAL A 242 -13.59 17.95 -14.22
N THR A 243 -14.60 17.77 -13.41
CA THR A 243 -15.29 18.91 -12.76
C THR A 243 -14.49 19.33 -11.53
N VAL A 244 -14.00 20.57 -11.51
CA VAL A 244 -13.25 21.16 -10.39
C VAL A 244 -14.09 22.28 -9.78
N ASN A 245 -14.50 22.11 -8.52
CA ASN A 245 -15.41 23.06 -7.81
C ASN A 245 -16.64 23.44 -8.66
N GLY A 246 -17.25 22.46 -9.32
CA GLY A 246 -18.43 22.67 -10.17
C GLY A 246 -18.15 23.21 -11.58
N THR A 247 -16.89 23.39 -11.98
CA THR A 247 -16.51 23.87 -13.31
C THR A 247 -15.77 22.78 -14.07
N ASP A 248 -16.21 22.49 -15.29
CA ASP A 248 -15.55 21.51 -16.15
C ASP A 248 -14.18 22.01 -16.62
N THR A 249 -13.20 21.16 -16.41
CA THR A 249 -11.79 21.42 -16.71
C THR A 249 -11.24 20.28 -17.57
N GLN A 250 -10.57 20.61 -18.66
CA GLN A 250 -9.89 19.62 -19.48
C GLN A 250 -8.56 19.23 -18.83
N ALA A 251 -8.47 17.96 -18.45
CA ALA A 251 -7.28 17.39 -17.83
C ALA A 251 -6.25 16.97 -18.88
N GLU A 252 -4.98 16.94 -18.48
CA GLU A 252 -3.92 16.29 -19.24
C GLU A 252 -3.95 14.78 -19.01
N VAL A 253 -3.56 13.99 -20.01
CA VAL A 253 -3.37 12.54 -19.84
C VAL A 253 -1.90 12.26 -19.49
N GLN A 254 -1.68 11.53 -18.42
CA GLN A 254 -0.38 11.07 -17.99
C GLN A 254 -0.43 9.58 -17.65
N GLN A 255 0.10 8.72 -18.54
CA GLN A 255 -0.04 7.27 -18.41
C GLN A 255 -1.53 6.86 -18.32
N ASN A 256 -1.90 6.09 -17.30
CA ASN A 256 -3.27 5.64 -17.03
C ASN A 256 -4.02 6.61 -16.09
N PHE A 257 -3.67 7.90 -16.11
CA PHE A 257 -4.27 8.93 -15.25
C PHE A 257 -4.65 10.18 -16.04
N VAL A 258 -5.69 10.87 -15.57
CA VAL A 258 -5.97 12.25 -15.92
C VAL A 258 -5.39 13.16 -14.85
N LYS A 259 -4.72 14.24 -15.25
CA LYS A 259 -3.98 15.15 -14.38
C LYS A 259 -4.56 16.54 -14.42
N VAL A 260 -4.82 17.10 -13.24
CA VAL A 260 -5.22 18.50 -13.02
C VAL A 260 -4.20 19.21 -12.17
N SER A 261 -3.76 20.40 -12.58
CA SER A 261 -2.83 21.25 -11.82
C SER A 261 -3.61 22.29 -11.02
N LEU A 262 -3.32 22.38 -9.71
CA LEU A 262 -4.03 23.23 -8.75
C LEU A 262 -3.06 24.15 -8.01
N GLY A 263 -3.43 25.41 -7.85
CA GLY A 263 -2.77 26.34 -6.93
C GLY A 263 -3.23 26.15 -5.48
N SER A 264 -2.83 27.09 -4.59
CA SER A 264 -3.29 27.12 -3.20
C SER A 264 -4.80 27.25 -3.12
N GLY A 265 -5.47 26.49 -2.24
CA GLY A 265 -6.92 26.51 -2.09
C GLY A 265 -7.50 25.16 -1.69
N THR A 266 -8.81 25.07 -1.55
CA THR A 266 -9.55 23.85 -1.30
C THR A 266 -10.37 23.49 -2.53
N TYR A 267 -10.28 22.24 -2.95
CA TYR A 267 -10.85 21.74 -4.19
C TYR A 267 -11.65 20.47 -3.98
N GLU A 268 -12.73 20.38 -4.74
CA GLU A 268 -13.46 19.14 -4.98
C GLU A 268 -13.34 18.82 -6.48
N LEU A 269 -12.79 17.64 -6.77
CA LEU A 269 -12.68 17.12 -8.14
C LEU A 269 -13.67 15.97 -8.28
N VAL A 270 -14.47 16.00 -9.34
CA VAL A 270 -15.40 14.91 -9.69
C VAL A 270 -15.06 14.40 -11.08
N TYR A 271 -14.90 13.10 -11.21
CA TYR A 271 -14.51 12.45 -12.45
C TYR A 271 -15.12 11.05 -12.56
N ASP A 272 -15.60 10.70 -13.75
CA ASP A 272 -16.05 9.35 -14.06
C ASP A 272 -14.86 8.50 -14.50
N THR A 273 -14.44 7.56 -13.65
CA THR A 273 -13.34 6.63 -13.95
C THR A 273 -13.78 5.48 -14.85
N GLY A 274 -15.08 5.29 -15.04
CA GLY A 274 -15.66 4.13 -15.72
C GLY A 274 -15.48 2.81 -14.99
N THR A 275 -14.97 2.84 -13.74
CA THR A 275 -14.67 1.63 -12.96
C THR A 275 -15.34 1.72 -11.59
N ALA A 276 -16.33 0.88 -11.38
CA ALA A 276 -17.00 0.74 -10.09
C ALA A 276 -16.02 0.18 -9.01
N PRO A 277 -16.23 0.52 -7.73
CA PRO A 277 -15.52 -0.17 -6.67
C PRO A 277 -15.89 -1.66 -6.70
N ASP A 278 -14.93 -2.52 -6.40
CA ASP A 278 -15.19 -3.94 -6.21
C ASP A 278 -15.34 -4.25 -4.71
N PRO A 279 -16.56 -4.22 -4.17
CA PRO A 279 -16.80 -4.49 -2.76
C PRO A 279 -16.65 -5.97 -2.41
N SER A 280 -16.68 -6.89 -3.39
CA SER A 280 -16.57 -8.32 -3.14
C SER A 280 -15.22 -8.72 -2.55
N GLU A 281 -14.18 -7.93 -2.81
CA GLU A 281 -12.85 -8.13 -2.23
C GLU A 281 -12.68 -7.55 -0.81
N ILE A 282 -13.70 -6.89 -0.25
CA ILE A 282 -13.62 -6.19 1.05
C ILE A 282 -14.76 -6.63 1.98
N THR A 283 -15.16 -7.86 1.92
CA THR A 283 -15.98 -8.40 3.01
C THR A 283 -15.09 -8.61 4.21
N ILE A 284 -14.94 -7.56 5.05
CA ILE A 284 -14.35 -7.73 6.37
C ILE A 284 -15.40 -8.51 7.17
N PRO A 285 -15.16 -9.79 7.49
CA PRO A 285 -16.10 -10.51 8.32
C PRO A 285 -16.22 -9.77 9.66
N PRO A 286 -17.39 -9.81 10.31
CA PRO A 286 -17.55 -9.20 11.61
C PRO A 286 -16.52 -9.78 12.56
N VAL A 287 -15.76 -8.91 13.22
CA VAL A 287 -14.69 -9.30 14.11
C VAL A 287 -15.15 -9.07 15.54
N VAL A 288 -15.19 -10.15 16.32
CA VAL A 288 -15.37 -10.07 17.77
C VAL A 288 -13.97 -10.04 18.39
N ASN A 289 -13.61 -8.92 18.97
CA ASN A 289 -12.39 -8.78 19.75
C ASN A 289 -12.68 -9.03 21.22
N ALA A 290 -11.82 -9.76 21.90
CA ALA A 290 -11.85 -9.96 23.35
C ALA A 290 -10.56 -9.43 23.96
N GLU A 291 -10.69 -8.70 25.05
CA GLU A 291 -9.57 -8.24 25.86
C GLU A 291 -9.68 -8.87 27.25
N ALA A 292 -8.57 -9.32 27.82
CA ALA A 292 -8.49 -9.88 29.14
C ALA A 292 -7.75 -8.95 30.09
N TYR A 293 -8.34 -8.68 31.26
CA TYR A 293 -7.62 -8.07 32.36
C TYR A 293 -7.11 -9.17 33.29
N VAL A 294 -5.80 -9.42 33.22
CA VAL A 294 -5.16 -10.51 33.95
C VAL A 294 -4.56 -9.97 35.24
N GLY A 295 -4.92 -10.59 36.39
CA GLY A 295 -4.38 -10.23 37.69
C GLY A 295 -2.86 -10.40 37.74
N GLY A 296 -2.17 -9.39 38.30
CA GLY A 296 -0.72 -9.33 38.36
C GLY A 296 -0.02 -8.65 37.16
N LEU A 297 -0.72 -8.40 36.09
CA LEU A 297 -0.18 -7.62 34.96
C LEU A 297 -0.63 -6.16 34.98
N TYR A 298 -1.71 -5.83 35.68
CA TYR A 298 -2.25 -4.48 35.90
C TYR A 298 -2.63 -3.70 34.64
N PHE A 299 -2.85 -4.37 33.51
CA PHE A 299 -3.35 -3.77 32.26
C PHE A 299 -4.27 -4.74 31.51
N TRP A 300 -5.11 -4.20 30.65
CA TRP A 300 -5.85 -5.00 29.70
C TRP A 300 -4.87 -5.57 28.68
N GLN A 301 -4.99 -6.86 28.40
CA GLN A 301 -4.25 -7.44 27.29
C GLN A 301 -4.84 -6.95 25.98
N GLU A 302 -4.02 -6.90 24.94
CA GLU A 302 -4.46 -6.53 23.60
C GLU A 302 -5.63 -7.40 23.13
N PRO A 303 -6.58 -6.79 22.43
CA PRO A 303 -7.74 -7.52 21.92
C PRO A 303 -7.31 -8.63 20.97
N VAL A 304 -7.90 -9.81 21.15
CA VAL A 304 -7.74 -10.95 20.25
C VAL A 304 -9.05 -11.25 19.54
N THR A 305 -8.95 -11.65 18.28
CA THR A 305 -10.13 -12.08 17.51
C THR A 305 -10.63 -13.40 18.04
N MET A 306 -11.91 -13.46 18.39
CA MET A 306 -12.58 -14.63 18.95
C MET A 306 -12.91 -15.69 17.90
N ASP A 307 -11.90 -16.28 17.31
CA ASP A 307 -12.08 -17.43 16.42
C ASP A 307 -11.24 -18.61 16.93
N GLY A 308 -11.60 -19.10 18.12
CA GLY A 308 -10.91 -20.20 18.79
C GLY A 308 -9.56 -19.83 19.42
N VAL A 309 -9.26 -18.53 19.55
CA VAL A 309 -8.02 -18.04 20.14
C VAL A 309 -8.19 -17.81 21.64
N THR A 310 -7.21 -18.24 22.43
CA THR A 310 -7.17 -18.00 23.87
C THR A 310 -6.93 -16.53 24.18
N CYS A 311 -7.87 -15.93 24.91
CA CYS A 311 -7.71 -14.59 25.50
C CYS A 311 -7.26 -14.73 26.94
N GLY A 312 -6.10 -14.20 27.29
CA GLY A 312 -5.54 -14.33 28.62
C GLY A 312 -4.19 -15.03 28.65
N THR A 313 -3.85 -15.63 29.79
CA THR A 313 -2.59 -16.37 29.97
C THR A 313 -2.87 -17.82 30.33
N GLU A 314 -2.14 -18.75 29.72
CA GLU A 314 -2.16 -20.16 30.05
C GLU A 314 -0.94 -20.54 30.91
N GLY A 315 -1.15 -21.42 31.88
CA GLY A 315 -0.07 -22.02 32.67
C GLY A 315 0.67 -21.08 33.64
N ARG A 316 0.25 -19.82 33.78
CA ARG A 316 0.91 -18.83 34.67
C ARG A 316 0.28 -18.70 36.06
N GLY A 317 -0.84 -19.37 36.32
CA GLY A 317 -1.53 -19.27 37.61
C GLY A 317 -2.07 -17.88 37.96
N LEU A 318 -2.26 -17.01 36.97
CA LEU A 318 -2.78 -15.66 37.14
C LEU A 318 -4.30 -15.65 37.06
N SER A 319 -4.97 -14.85 37.89
CA SER A 319 -6.42 -14.72 37.89
C SER A 319 -6.88 -13.85 36.71
N LEU A 320 -7.98 -14.24 36.06
CA LEU A 320 -8.72 -13.41 35.13
C LEU A 320 -9.64 -12.47 35.92
N ASN A 321 -9.37 -11.17 35.89
CA ASN A 321 -10.10 -10.16 36.66
C ASN A 321 -11.15 -9.39 35.85
N GLY A 322 -11.09 -9.48 34.50
CA GLY A 322 -12.09 -8.86 33.63
C GLY A 322 -11.98 -9.35 32.21
N LEU A 323 -13.11 -9.31 31.51
CA LEU A 323 -13.23 -9.56 30.09
C LEU A 323 -13.99 -8.41 29.44
N ARG A 324 -13.51 -7.95 28.30
CA ARG A 324 -14.18 -6.97 27.46
C ARG A 324 -14.34 -7.55 26.06
N PHE A 325 -15.53 -7.40 25.50
CA PHE A 325 -15.81 -7.79 24.13
C PHE A 325 -16.15 -6.54 23.31
N THR A 326 -15.57 -6.44 22.13
CA THR A 326 -15.88 -5.40 21.14
C THR A 326 -16.27 -6.05 19.84
N LEU A 327 -17.40 -5.64 19.28
CA LEU A 327 -17.89 -6.11 17.98
C LEU A 327 -17.66 -4.99 16.96
N SER A 328 -16.95 -5.29 15.89
CA SER A 328 -16.67 -4.36 14.80
C SER A 328 -16.87 -5.01 13.44
N GLY A 329 -17.19 -4.20 12.41
CA GLY A 329 -17.44 -4.66 11.03
C GLY A 329 -18.74 -4.09 10.46
N ASN A 330 -18.92 -4.22 9.15
CA ASN A 330 -20.13 -3.78 8.45
C ASN A 330 -21.22 -4.87 8.47
N GLY A 331 -22.48 -4.45 8.59
CA GLY A 331 -23.63 -5.37 8.49
C GLY A 331 -23.85 -6.29 9.70
N ILE A 332 -23.35 -5.89 10.87
CA ILE A 332 -23.51 -6.67 12.10
C ILE A 332 -24.96 -6.55 12.59
N SER A 333 -25.68 -7.68 12.64
CA SER A 333 -26.94 -7.82 13.33
C SER A 333 -26.84 -9.00 14.29
N GLY A 334 -27.06 -8.78 15.60
CA GLY A 334 -27.01 -9.83 16.61
C GLY A 334 -26.34 -9.38 17.90
N GLY A 335 -26.20 -10.29 18.85
CA GLY A 335 -25.57 -10.09 20.14
C GLY A 335 -24.38 -11.02 20.35
N ILE A 336 -23.51 -10.65 21.29
CA ILE A 336 -22.42 -11.52 21.73
C ILE A 336 -22.97 -12.46 22.81
N SER A 337 -22.83 -13.77 22.62
CA SER A 337 -23.01 -14.73 23.71
C SER A 337 -21.63 -15.30 24.09
N SER A 338 -21.32 -15.31 25.37
CA SER A 338 -20.05 -15.82 25.88
C SER A 338 -20.27 -16.85 26.98
N SER A 339 -19.45 -17.88 27.03
CA SER A 339 -19.34 -18.80 28.15
C SER A 339 -17.91 -18.77 28.71
N VAL A 340 -17.79 -18.71 30.03
CA VAL A 340 -16.49 -18.76 30.71
C VAL A 340 -16.39 -20.08 31.46
N ASN A 341 -15.41 -20.91 31.10
CA ASN A 341 -15.07 -22.11 31.86
C ASN A 341 -13.99 -21.77 32.89
N LEU A 342 -14.36 -21.78 34.15
CA LEU A 342 -13.40 -21.63 35.24
C LEU A 342 -12.84 -23.02 35.58
N ILE A 343 -11.58 -23.26 35.23
CA ILE A 343 -10.85 -24.43 35.70
C ILE A 343 -10.31 -24.09 37.08
N LYS A 344 -10.93 -24.63 38.10
CA LYS A 344 -10.39 -24.60 39.46
C LYS A 344 -9.34 -25.68 39.54
N ASN A 345 -8.07 -25.30 39.45
CA ASN A 345 -7.00 -26.17 39.87
C ASN A 345 -7.11 -26.31 41.39
N GLY A 346 -7.43 -27.54 41.84
CA GLY A 346 -7.55 -27.92 43.24
C GLY A 346 -6.26 -27.80 44.00
#